data_e03740aeb92ed8b184b13b26f2d6c1a9
#
_entry.id   e03740aeb92ed8b184b13b26f2d6c1a9
#
_cell.length_a   1.000
_cell.length_b   1.000
_cell.length_c   1.000
_cell.angle_alpha   90.00
_cell.angle_beta   90.00
_cell.angle_gamma   90.00
#
_symmetry.space_group_name_H-M   'P 1'
#
loop_
_entity.id
_entity.type
_entity.pdbx_description
1 polymer ?
#
loop_
_entity_poly.entity_id
_entity_poly.type
_entity_poly.pdbx_seq_one_letter_code
_entity_poly.pdbx_strand_id
1 'polypeptide(L)'
;MRNMVKSPLLRSSKMPMLEMILVIGYFSVISVFILQLFLSANMLQSKAKDEGKAIVQSERIAETIKAADSFEAAKKECKLLEYSKIDDKKQIEKIIMDKVENATVKRFYMLYFDKNWKESETESMYTMVIVPSVNTEFCMNMEEYDIYVFRLQGYVSLFQQKDNEELYHLHFAKYRR
;
A
#
# COMPACT_ATOMS: atom_id res chain seq x y z
N MET A 1 63.00 61.37 3.05
CA MET A 1 61.57 60.94 3.20
C MET A 1 61.29 59.76 2.29
N ARG A 2 61.11 58.62 2.87
CA ARG A 2 60.86 57.37 2.07
C ARG A 2 59.41 56.94 2.35
N ASN A 3 58.55 57.12 1.38
CA ASN A 3 57.18 56.64 1.45
C ASN A 3 57.17 55.12 1.30
N MET A 4 56.83 54.40 2.38
CA MET A 4 56.47 53.00 2.31
C MET A 4 55.11 52.84 1.67
N VAL A 5 55.08 52.34 0.45
CA VAL A 5 53.88 51.86 -0.21
C VAL A 5 53.52 50.49 0.45
N LYS A 6 52.48 50.48 1.27
CA LYS A 6 51.89 49.25 1.80
C LYS A 6 51.16 48.56 0.68
N SER A 7 51.66 47.39 0.29
CA SER A 7 51.05 46.52 -0.70
C SER A 7 49.72 45.91 -0.19
N PRO A 8 48.57 46.05 -0.89
CA PRO A 8 47.26 45.52 -0.48
C PRO A 8 47.01 44.09 -0.93
N LEU A 9 48.04 43.23 -1.08
CA LEU A 9 47.92 41.95 -1.76
C LEU A 9 47.57 40.71 -0.88
N LEU A 10 47.33 40.91 0.43
CA LEU A 10 47.07 39.75 1.33
C LEU A 10 45.62 39.56 1.73
N ARG A 11 44.67 40.35 1.22
CA ARG A 11 43.24 40.25 1.59
C ARG A 11 42.37 39.50 0.58
N SER A 12 42.89 39.15 -0.59
CA SER A 12 42.09 38.63 -1.72
C SER A 12 41.99 37.10 -1.81
N SER A 13 42.80 36.32 -1.07
CA SER A 13 42.81 34.86 -1.28
C SER A 13 41.86 34.06 -0.36
N LYS A 14 41.35 34.71 0.72
CA LYS A 14 40.43 34.01 1.65
C LYS A 14 38.97 34.08 1.24
N MET A 15 38.55 35.10 0.47
CA MET A 15 37.18 35.23 -0.04
C MET A 15 36.79 34.12 -1.03
N PRO A 16 37.59 33.81 -2.05
CA PRO A 16 37.18 32.76 -3.01
C PRO A 16 37.13 31.35 -2.37
N MET A 17 37.92 31.06 -1.35
CA MET A 17 37.83 29.81 -0.62
C MET A 17 36.54 29.66 0.15
N LEU A 18 36.08 30.70 0.81
CA LEU A 18 34.85 30.73 1.58
C LEU A 18 33.62 30.61 0.67
N GLU A 19 33.66 31.26 -0.48
CA GLU A 19 32.66 31.18 -1.52
C GLU A 19 32.53 29.73 -2.08
N MET A 20 33.66 29.06 -2.38
CA MET A 20 33.66 27.66 -2.80
C MET A 20 33.05 26.73 -1.76
N ILE A 21 33.37 26.93 -0.47
CA ILE A 21 32.80 26.11 0.63
C ILE A 21 31.29 26.29 0.71
N LEU A 22 30.80 27.53 0.58
CA LEU A 22 29.37 27.82 0.58
C LEU A 22 28.66 27.17 -0.63
N VAL A 23 29.23 27.25 -1.82
CA VAL A 23 28.66 26.64 -3.03
C VAL A 23 28.61 25.11 -2.89
N ILE A 24 29.67 24.48 -2.39
CA ILE A 24 29.69 23.02 -2.16
C ILE A 24 28.66 22.63 -1.10
N GLY A 25 28.56 23.39 0.00
CA GLY A 25 27.58 23.17 1.04
C GLY A 25 26.13 23.27 0.52
N TYR A 26 25.82 24.31 -0.26
CA TYR A 26 24.51 24.51 -0.88
C TYR A 26 24.19 23.40 -1.86
N PHE A 27 25.13 23.01 -2.72
CA PHE A 27 24.94 21.92 -3.67
C PHE A 27 24.69 20.57 -2.96
N SER A 28 25.40 20.30 -1.85
CA SER A 28 25.20 19.10 -1.05
C SER A 28 23.78 19.01 -0.48
N VAL A 29 23.27 20.10 0.04
CA VAL A 29 21.87 20.16 0.58
C VAL A 29 20.86 19.93 -0.53
N ILE A 30 21.01 20.59 -1.68
CA ILE A 30 20.09 20.42 -2.82
C ILE A 30 20.11 18.97 -3.32
N SER A 31 21.29 18.35 -3.38
CA SER A 31 21.42 16.96 -3.84
C SER A 31 20.64 15.98 -2.94
N VAL A 32 20.62 16.20 -1.63
CA VAL A 32 19.83 15.39 -0.70
C VAL A 32 18.32 15.55 -0.95
N PHE A 33 17.85 16.80 -1.17
CA PHE A 33 16.44 17.04 -1.50
C PHE A 33 16.02 16.35 -2.82
N ILE A 34 16.85 16.42 -3.85
CA ILE A 34 16.58 15.78 -5.15
C ILE A 34 16.47 14.26 -4.96
N LEU A 35 17.38 13.65 -4.19
CA LEU A 35 17.31 12.22 -3.89
C LEU A 35 16.02 11.84 -3.14
N GLN A 36 15.61 12.63 -2.15
CA GLN A 36 14.37 12.39 -1.43
C GLN A 36 13.14 12.47 -2.34
N LEU A 37 13.10 13.47 -3.23
CA LEU A 37 12.01 13.59 -4.20
C LEU A 37 11.96 12.41 -5.15
N PHE A 38 13.12 11.94 -5.63
CA PHE A 38 13.20 10.79 -6.51
C PHE A 38 12.71 9.50 -5.84
N LEU A 39 13.13 9.25 -4.60
CA LEU A 39 12.66 8.09 -3.83
C LEU A 39 11.16 8.16 -3.55
N SER A 40 10.65 9.32 -3.20
CA SER A 40 9.21 9.54 -2.97
C SER A 40 8.40 9.32 -4.24
N ALA A 41 8.89 9.80 -5.39
CA ALA A 41 8.24 9.60 -6.68
C ALA A 41 8.18 8.10 -7.07
N ASN A 42 9.28 7.36 -6.88
CA ASN A 42 9.31 5.92 -7.13
C ASN A 42 8.35 5.14 -6.22
N MET A 43 8.27 5.52 -4.95
CA MET A 43 7.33 4.92 -4.01
C MET A 43 5.88 5.17 -4.43
N LEU A 44 5.53 6.41 -4.80
CA LEU A 44 4.20 6.78 -5.29
C LEU A 44 3.83 6.00 -6.56
N GLN A 45 4.76 5.88 -7.51
CA GLN A 45 4.55 5.11 -8.73
C GLN A 45 4.30 3.64 -8.44
N SER A 46 5.07 3.05 -7.52
CA SER A 46 4.87 1.65 -7.12
C SER A 46 3.53 1.46 -6.45
N LYS A 47 3.14 2.39 -5.57
CA LYS A 47 1.83 2.36 -4.89
C LYS A 47 0.68 2.47 -5.89
N ALA A 48 0.71 3.41 -6.79
CA ALA A 48 -0.31 3.58 -7.83
C ALA A 48 -0.45 2.34 -8.74
N LYS A 49 0.68 1.68 -9.05
CA LYS A 49 0.68 0.42 -9.80
C LYS A 49 0.02 -0.72 -9.01
N ASP A 50 0.33 -0.83 -7.74
CA ASP A 50 -0.23 -1.86 -6.86
C ASP A 50 -1.73 -1.63 -6.63
N GLU A 51 -2.16 -0.39 -6.41
CA GLU A 51 -3.58 -0.02 -6.32
C GLU A 51 -4.32 -0.37 -7.61
N GLY A 52 -3.78 -0.02 -8.78
CA GLY A 52 -4.38 -0.39 -10.06
C GLY A 52 -4.54 -1.89 -10.26
N LYS A 53 -3.57 -2.70 -9.80
CA LYS A 53 -3.68 -4.16 -9.81
C LYS A 53 -4.68 -4.68 -8.79
N ALA A 54 -4.73 -4.10 -7.60
CA ALA A 54 -5.70 -4.44 -6.56
C ALA A 54 -7.13 -4.22 -7.06
N ILE A 55 -7.41 -3.10 -7.71
CA ILE A 55 -8.71 -2.80 -8.33
C ILE A 55 -9.10 -3.90 -9.32
N VAL A 56 -8.25 -4.18 -10.31
CA VAL A 56 -8.52 -5.18 -11.35
C VAL A 56 -8.80 -6.57 -10.76
N GLN A 57 -8.03 -6.99 -9.75
CA GLN A 57 -8.24 -8.28 -9.10
C GLN A 57 -9.52 -8.31 -8.26
N SER A 58 -9.82 -7.22 -7.56
CA SER A 58 -11.07 -7.10 -6.77
C SER A 58 -12.30 -7.14 -7.66
N GLU A 59 -12.29 -6.41 -8.78
CA GLU A 59 -13.37 -6.43 -9.77
C GLU A 59 -13.54 -7.82 -10.37
N ARG A 60 -12.47 -8.50 -10.75
CA ARG A 60 -12.51 -9.88 -11.26
C ARG A 60 -13.21 -10.82 -10.27
N ILE A 61 -12.84 -10.75 -9.00
CA ILE A 61 -13.45 -11.60 -7.96
C ILE A 61 -14.91 -11.22 -7.74
N ALA A 62 -15.22 -9.91 -7.68
CA ALA A 62 -16.59 -9.44 -7.54
C ALA A 62 -17.50 -9.90 -8.69
N GLU A 63 -17.01 -9.83 -9.94
CA GLU A 63 -17.73 -10.33 -11.12
C GLU A 63 -17.94 -11.84 -11.05
N THR A 64 -16.93 -12.60 -10.63
CA THR A 64 -17.08 -14.05 -10.46
C THR A 64 -18.13 -14.37 -9.38
N ILE A 65 -18.11 -13.66 -8.24
CA ILE A 65 -19.11 -13.84 -7.18
C ILE A 65 -20.51 -13.48 -7.69
N LYS A 66 -20.66 -12.39 -8.46
CA LYS A 66 -21.95 -11.98 -9.04
C LYS A 66 -22.47 -12.98 -10.07
N ALA A 67 -21.60 -13.55 -10.92
CA ALA A 67 -21.95 -14.47 -11.98
C ALA A 67 -22.30 -15.87 -11.47
N ALA A 68 -21.73 -16.30 -10.36
CA ALA A 68 -21.95 -17.63 -9.80
C ALA A 68 -23.38 -17.79 -9.26
N ASP A 69 -23.96 -18.98 -9.36
CA ASP A 69 -25.29 -19.27 -8.82
C ASP A 69 -25.34 -19.25 -7.28
N SER A 70 -24.21 -19.60 -6.65
CA SER A 70 -24.05 -19.57 -5.19
C SER A 70 -22.65 -19.11 -4.81
N PHE A 71 -22.51 -18.59 -3.59
CA PHE A 71 -21.19 -18.21 -3.05
C PHE A 71 -20.24 -19.40 -2.96
N GLU A 72 -20.74 -20.60 -2.66
CA GLU A 72 -19.92 -21.84 -2.63
C GLU A 72 -19.36 -22.21 -4.01
N ALA A 73 -20.09 -21.92 -5.09
CA ALA A 73 -19.58 -22.11 -6.46
C ALA A 73 -18.45 -21.11 -6.75
N ALA A 74 -18.65 -19.82 -6.42
CA ALA A 74 -17.63 -18.78 -6.56
C ALA A 74 -16.37 -19.09 -5.73
N LYS A 75 -16.56 -19.60 -4.50
CA LYS A 75 -15.47 -20.00 -3.61
C LYS A 75 -14.57 -21.05 -4.23
N LYS A 76 -15.16 -22.07 -4.89
CA LYS A 76 -14.39 -23.11 -5.58
C LYS A 76 -13.66 -22.58 -6.81
N GLU A 77 -14.33 -21.75 -7.59
CA GLU A 77 -13.76 -21.16 -8.82
C GLU A 77 -12.58 -20.23 -8.49
N CYS A 78 -12.73 -19.36 -7.50
CA CYS A 78 -11.70 -18.43 -7.06
C CYS A 78 -10.69 -19.06 -6.09
N LYS A 79 -10.81 -20.33 -5.71
CA LYS A 79 -9.94 -21.01 -4.73
C LYS A 79 -9.83 -20.25 -3.40
N LEU A 80 -10.94 -19.70 -2.91
CA LEU A 80 -10.96 -18.94 -1.68
C LEU A 80 -10.66 -19.84 -0.49
N LEU A 81 -9.69 -19.46 0.33
CA LEU A 81 -9.36 -20.13 1.57
C LEU A 81 -10.29 -19.61 2.68
N GLU A 82 -11.01 -20.50 3.34
CA GLU A 82 -11.86 -20.16 4.46
C GLU A 82 -11.04 -20.09 5.75
N TYR A 83 -11.10 -18.96 6.42
CA TYR A 83 -10.47 -18.77 7.71
C TYR A 83 -11.53 -18.58 8.80
N SER A 84 -11.69 -19.58 9.66
CA SER A 84 -12.55 -19.51 10.85
C SER A 84 -11.80 -19.09 12.11
N LYS A 85 -10.47 -19.24 12.14
CA LYS A 85 -9.55 -18.76 13.19
C LYS A 85 -8.17 -18.59 12.58
N ILE A 86 -7.56 -17.44 12.76
CA ILE A 86 -6.19 -17.15 12.29
C ILE A 86 -5.28 -17.20 13.53
N ASP A 87 -4.53 -18.27 13.70
CA ASP A 87 -3.56 -18.36 14.80
C ASP A 87 -2.26 -17.59 14.52
N ASP A 88 -1.87 -17.39 13.24
CA ASP A 88 -0.54 -16.83 12.90
C ASP A 88 -0.53 -15.40 12.33
N LYS A 89 -1.66 -14.78 12.01
CA LYS A 89 -1.70 -13.45 11.38
C LYS A 89 -2.53 -12.43 12.17
N LYS A 90 -2.31 -12.36 13.47
CA LYS A 90 -3.00 -11.46 14.42
C LYS A 90 -3.11 -9.99 14.01
N GLN A 91 -2.19 -9.50 13.15
CA GLN A 91 -2.21 -8.10 12.71
C GLN A 91 -3.31 -7.85 11.66
N ILE A 92 -3.49 -8.76 10.70
CA ILE A 92 -4.52 -8.62 9.65
C ILE A 92 -5.90 -8.79 10.28
N GLU A 93 -6.07 -9.77 11.19
CA GLU A 93 -7.29 -9.95 11.98
C GLU A 93 -7.67 -8.66 12.72
N LYS A 94 -6.72 -8.03 13.40
CA LYS A 94 -6.96 -6.79 14.15
C LYS A 94 -7.40 -5.64 13.24
N ILE A 95 -6.79 -5.50 12.05
CA ILE A 95 -7.16 -4.46 11.08
C ILE A 95 -8.56 -4.71 10.53
N ILE A 96 -8.90 -5.97 10.23
CA ILE A 96 -10.22 -6.35 9.73
C ILE A 96 -11.28 -6.16 10.82
N MET A 97 -11.01 -6.62 12.05
CA MET A 97 -11.91 -6.46 13.19
C MET A 97 -12.15 -4.99 13.53
N ASP A 98 -11.13 -4.13 13.47
CA ASP A 98 -11.28 -2.68 13.68
C ASP A 98 -12.18 -2.01 12.62
N LYS A 99 -12.17 -2.51 11.39
CA LYS A 99 -12.97 -1.95 10.28
C LYS A 99 -14.38 -2.52 10.18
N VAL A 100 -14.57 -3.72 10.70
CA VAL A 100 -15.85 -4.46 10.64
C VAL A 100 -16.54 -4.47 12.01
N GLU A 101 -16.31 -3.45 12.82
CA GLU A 101 -16.76 -3.33 14.23
C GLU A 101 -18.25 -3.60 14.49
N ASN A 102 -19.11 -3.56 13.48
CA ASN A 102 -20.56 -3.74 13.60
C ASN A 102 -21.12 -4.99 12.91
N ALA A 103 -20.30 -5.80 12.25
CA ALA A 103 -20.81 -6.98 11.58
C ALA A 103 -20.56 -8.21 12.45
N THR A 104 -21.61 -8.99 12.66
CA THR A 104 -21.56 -10.35 13.20
C THR A 104 -20.83 -11.29 12.19
N VAL A 105 -19.61 -10.90 11.79
CA VAL A 105 -18.83 -11.62 10.78
C VAL A 105 -18.33 -12.90 11.40
N LYS A 106 -19.01 -14.00 11.06
CA LYS A 106 -18.62 -15.34 11.52
C LYS A 106 -17.57 -15.99 10.65
N ARG A 107 -17.40 -15.54 9.42
CA ARG A 107 -16.50 -16.16 8.44
C ARG A 107 -15.98 -15.11 7.48
N PHE A 108 -14.69 -15.22 7.11
CA PHE A 108 -14.09 -14.46 6.04
C PHE A 108 -13.21 -15.37 5.20
N TYR A 109 -12.93 -14.93 3.98
CA TYR A 109 -12.21 -15.72 2.98
C TYR A 109 -10.99 -14.93 2.54
N MET A 110 -9.89 -15.63 2.27
CA MET A 110 -8.64 -15.00 1.89
C MET A 110 -8.08 -15.56 0.61
N LEU A 111 -7.41 -14.67 -0.14
CA LEU A 111 -6.55 -14.98 -1.28
C LEU A 111 -5.21 -14.32 -1.07
N TYR A 112 -4.15 -15.02 -1.44
CA TYR A 112 -2.80 -14.52 -1.37
C TYR A 112 -2.20 -14.38 -2.76
N PHE A 113 -1.44 -13.30 -2.97
CA PHE A 113 -0.78 -13.02 -4.22
C PHE A 113 0.70 -12.72 -4.00
N ASP A 114 1.53 -13.18 -4.94
CA ASP A 114 2.95 -12.85 -5.02
C ASP A 114 3.17 -11.41 -5.51
N LYS A 115 4.45 -11.01 -5.66
CA LYS A 115 4.84 -9.69 -6.20
C LYS A 115 4.35 -9.42 -7.64
N ASN A 116 3.99 -10.46 -8.38
CA ASN A 116 3.49 -10.38 -9.76
C ASN A 116 1.95 -10.48 -9.85
N TRP A 117 1.28 -10.47 -8.70
CA TRP A 117 -0.17 -10.65 -8.60
C TRP A 117 -0.66 -12.01 -9.10
N LYS A 118 0.17 -13.04 -8.99
CA LYS A 118 -0.23 -14.43 -9.18
C LYS A 118 -0.59 -15.05 -7.84
N GLU A 119 -1.61 -15.91 -7.84
CA GLU A 119 -2.04 -16.63 -6.64
C GLU A 119 -0.87 -17.46 -6.08
N SER A 120 -0.52 -17.25 -4.82
CA SER A 120 0.56 -17.94 -4.13
C SER A 120 0.33 -17.96 -2.62
N GLU A 121 0.42 -19.13 -2.00
CA GLU A 121 0.30 -19.26 -0.54
C GLU A 121 1.63 -19.10 0.19
N THR A 122 2.76 -19.35 -0.49
CA THR A 122 4.09 -19.42 0.14
C THR A 122 4.86 -18.11 0.12
N GLU A 123 4.76 -17.35 -0.98
CA GLU A 123 5.48 -16.07 -1.17
C GLU A 123 4.48 -14.91 -1.28
N SER A 124 3.64 -14.75 -0.27
CA SER A 124 2.60 -13.75 -0.32
C SER A 124 3.13 -12.35 -0.04
N MET A 125 2.92 -11.42 -0.98
CA MET A 125 3.17 -9.99 -0.84
C MET A 125 1.89 -9.19 -0.64
N TYR A 126 0.78 -9.70 -1.19
CA TYR A 126 -0.54 -9.09 -1.06
C TYR A 126 -1.54 -10.12 -0.55
N THR A 127 -2.53 -9.65 0.18
CA THR A 127 -3.67 -10.46 0.59
C THR A 127 -4.97 -9.75 0.27
N MET A 128 -5.93 -10.51 -0.22
CA MET A 128 -7.30 -10.05 -0.43
C MET A 128 -8.18 -10.76 0.57
N VAL A 129 -9.00 -10.00 1.28
CA VAL A 129 -9.93 -10.51 2.28
C VAL A 129 -11.35 -10.22 1.82
N ILE A 130 -12.17 -11.25 1.74
CA ILE A 130 -13.57 -11.18 1.34
C ILE A 130 -14.42 -11.46 2.57
N VAL A 131 -15.24 -10.48 2.92
CA VAL A 131 -16.13 -10.51 4.07
C VAL A 131 -17.56 -10.52 3.55
N PRO A 132 -18.29 -11.66 3.63
CA PRO A 132 -19.73 -11.65 3.35
C PRO A 132 -20.45 -11.00 4.52
N SER A 133 -21.23 -9.97 4.23
CA SER A 133 -22.11 -9.29 5.18
C SER A 133 -23.55 -9.75 4.94
N VAL A 134 -24.18 -10.32 5.94
CA VAL A 134 -25.59 -10.67 5.86
C VAL A 134 -26.38 -9.51 6.42
N ASN A 135 -26.80 -8.60 5.56
CA ASN A 135 -27.66 -7.50 5.97
C ASN A 135 -29.11 -8.01 5.96
N THR A 136 -29.66 -8.29 7.15
CA THR A 136 -31.04 -8.80 7.32
C THR A 136 -32.09 -7.69 7.31
N GLU A 137 -31.69 -6.41 7.29
CA GLU A 137 -32.61 -5.31 7.60
C GLU A 137 -33.32 -4.70 6.37
N PHE A 138 -32.72 -4.77 5.15
CA PHE A 138 -33.28 -3.99 4.03
C PHE A 138 -33.85 -4.80 2.86
N CYS A 139 -33.30 -5.97 2.54
CA CYS A 139 -33.84 -6.80 1.46
C CYS A 139 -33.56 -8.28 1.73
N MET A 140 -34.61 -9.08 1.87
CA MET A 140 -34.51 -10.54 2.09
C MET A 140 -33.72 -11.31 1.01
N ASN A 141 -33.39 -10.67 -0.13
CA ASN A 141 -32.78 -11.32 -1.28
C ASN A 141 -31.44 -10.68 -1.73
N MET A 142 -30.80 -9.85 -0.91
CA MET A 142 -29.49 -9.28 -1.24
C MET A 142 -28.41 -9.82 -0.30
N GLU A 143 -27.29 -10.20 -0.88
CA GLU A 143 -26.07 -10.55 -0.19
C GLU A 143 -25.03 -9.43 -0.45
N GLU A 144 -24.49 -8.85 0.60
CA GLU A 144 -23.46 -7.80 0.53
C GLU A 144 -22.09 -8.40 0.79
N TYR A 145 -21.10 -7.87 0.12
CA TYR A 145 -19.72 -8.32 0.22
C TYR A 145 -18.79 -7.13 0.29
N ASP A 146 -17.81 -7.22 1.18
CA ASP A 146 -16.68 -6.32 1.26
C ASP A 146 -15.40 -7.04 0.87
N ILE A 147 -14.64 -6.47 -0.06
CA ILE A 147 -13.33 -6.95 -0.47
C ILE A 147 -12.29 -5.94 -0.04
N TYR A 148 -11.38 -6.35 0.83
CA TYR A 148 -10.24 -5.55 1.27
C TYR A 148 -8.97 -6.13 0.67
N VAL A 149 -8.11 -5.28 0.14
CA VAL A 149 -6.79 -5.68 -0.37
C VAL A 149 -5.71 -5.00 0.44
N PHE A 150 -4.81 -5.79 1.00
CA PHE A 150 -3.68 -5.32 1.81
C PHE A 150 -2.35 -5.71 1.16
N ARG A 151 -1.38 -4.84 1.30
CA ARG A 151 0.03 -5.17 1.08
C ARG A 151 0.65 -5.58 2.41
N LEU A 152 1.19 -6.80 2.48
CA LEU A 152 1.74 -7.39 3.70
C LEU A 152 3.06 -6.76 4.13
N GLN A 153 3.89 -6.36 3.14
CA GLN A 153 5.17 -5.71 3.37
C GLN A 153 5.07 -4.24 2.93
N GLY A 154 5.47 -3.32 3.79
CA GLY A 154 5.45 -1.90 3.49
C GLY A 154 6.33 -1.52 2.31
N TYR A 155 6.08 -0.33 1.73
CA TYR A 155 6.98 0.26 0.74
C TYR A 155 8.28 0.69 1.42
N VAL A 156 9.41 0.48 0.71
CA VAL A 156 10.70 0.98 1.20
C VAL A 156 10.69 2.51 1.18
N SER A 157 10.68 3.10 2.37
CA SER A 157 10.71 4.54 2.58
C SER A 157 11.84 4.88 3.55
N LEU A 158 12.46 6.05 3.39
CA LEU A 158 13.52 6.52 4.29
C LEU A 158 12.99 6.84 5.71
N PHE A 159 11.69 7.08 5.88
CA PHE A 159 11.14 7.61 7.12
C PHE A 159 10.04 6.76 7.77
N GLN A 160 9.36 5.90 7.01
CA GLN A 160 8.30 5.03 7.54
C GLN A 160 8.16 3.76 6.71
N GLN A 161 8.24 2.62 7.37
CA GLN A 161 7.81 1.35 6.84
C GLN A 161 6.51 1.01 7.56
N LYS A 162 5.40 1.01 6.84
CA LYS A 162 4.09 0.61 7.37
C LYS A 162 3.72 -0.71 6.73
N ASP A 163 3.79 -1.77 7.52
CA ASP A 163 3.32 -3.10 7.09
C ASP A 163 1.79 -3.15 7.11
N ASN A 164 1.23 -4.06 6.33
CA ASN A 164 -0.21 -4.27 6.19
C ASN A 164 -0.98 -3.01 5.76
N GLU A 165 -0.45 -2.28 4.78
CA GLU A 165 -1.12 -1.12 4.21
C GLU A 165 -2.31 -1.56 3.35
N GLU A 166 -3.49 -0.99 3.62
CA GLU A 166 -4.66 -1.16 2.76
C GLU A 166 -4.44 -0.45 1.44
N LEU A 167 -4.56 -1.20 0.34
CA LEU A 167 -4.44 -0.69 -1.02
C LEU A 167 -5.80 -0.31 -1.59
N TYR A 168 -6.82 -1.13 -1.32
CA TYR A 168 -8.13 -0.95 -1.95
C TYR A 168 -9.23 -1.62 -1.14
N HIS A 169 -10.42 -1.01 -1.17
CA HIS A 169 -11.66 -1.56 -0.62
C HIS A 169 -12.77 -1.47 -1.66
N LEU A 170 -13.49 -2.56 -1.87
CA LEU A 170 -14.63 -2.65 -2.76
C LEU A 170 -15.83 -3.22 -1.99
N HIS A 171 -16.91 -2.45 -1.95
CA HIS A 171 -18.21 -2.91 -1.46
C HIS A 171 -19.14 -3.19 -2.63
N PHE A 172 -19.83 -4.32 -2.64
CA PHE A 172 -20.83 -4.63 -3.65
C PHE A 172 -21.92 -5.55 -3.10
N ALA A 173 -23.07 -5.54 -3.76
CA ALA A 173 -24.20 -6.40 -3.45
C ALA A 173 -24.50 -7.34 -4.61
N LYS A 174 -24.99 -8.54 -4.28
CA LYS A 174 -25.46 -9.56 -5.21
C LYS A 174 -26.91 -9.88 -4.91
N TYR A 175 -27.73 -9.95 -5.95
CA TYR A 175 -29.11 -10.44 -5.82
C TYR A 175 -29.10 -11.96 -5.67
N ARG A 176 -29.77 -12.46 -4.64
CA ARG A 176 -29.95 -13.90 -4.43
C ARG A 176 -31.05 -14.38 -5.38
N ARG A 177 -30.69 -15.21 -6.36
CA ARG A 177 -31.63 -15.84 -7.26
C ARG A 177 -32.32 -17.04 -6.62
#